data_b24bff37662bdb22acbfc468779fa2dc
#
_entry.id   b24bff37662bdb22acbfc468779fa2dc
#
_cell.length_a   1.000
_cell.length_b   1.000
_cell.length_c   1.000
_cell.angle_alpha   90.00
_cell.angle_beta   90.00
_cell.angle_gamma   90.00
#
_symmetry.space_group_name_H-M   'P 1'
#
loop_
_entity.id
_entity.type
_entity.pdbx_description
1 polymer ?
#
loop_
_entity_poly.entity_id
_entity_poly.type
_entity_poly.pdbx_seq_one_letter_code
_entity_poly.pdbx_strand_id
1 'polypeptide(L)'
;MLIKNFLLTKKRRYLLWGQQGSIENKRKDIEKMDNNKKEFKPYIPADKVVPEFTVTALLIGILLAIVFGAANAYLGLLVGMTVSASIPAAVISMGIIRVILRKDSILENNMVQTIGSAGESVAAGAIFTLPALFLWAEEGKIAFPSILSIAMIALFGGILGVCFMVPLRQALIVEEHGTLPFPEGTACAEVLLAGEEGGSKAGTVFAGLGIAAFYKFLADGMQLFPSEIGHAFKNYSGAQIGMQVLPALGGVGYICGPKISSYMFAGGTLSWFVLMPMIALFGGDATIFPA
;
A
#
# COMPACT_ATOMS: atom_id res chain seq x y z
N MET A 1 -53.62 -18.51 38.13
CA MET A 1 -53.24 -17.27 37.34
C MET A 1 -52.07 -16.54 37.98
N LEU A 2 -51.93 -16.47 39.30
CA LEU A 2 -50.85 -15.78 40.02
C LEU A 2 -49.44 -16.36 39.85
N ILE A 3 -49.29 -17.69 39.78
CA ILE A 3 -47.99 -18.37 39.66
C ILE A 3 -47.35 -18.10 38.29
N LYS A 4 -48.16 -18.00 37.20
CA LYS A 4 -47.66 -17.74 35.84
C LYS A 4 -47.11 -16.31 35.71
N ASN A 5 -47.72 -15.33 36.37
CA ASN A 5 -47.24 -13.95 36.39
C ASN A 5 -45.97 -13.78 37.24
N PHE A 6 -45.81 -14.55 38.29
CA PHE A 6 -44.59 -14.53 39.14
C PHE A 6 -43.38 -15.11 38.39
N LEU A 7 -43.58 -16.20 37.61
CA LEU A 7 -42.51 -16.79 36.82
C LEU A 7 -42.10 -15.91 35.65
N LEU A 8 -43.05 -15.21 35.01
CA LEU A 8 -42.76 -14.28 33.94
C LEU A 8 -41.98 -13.05 34.39
N THR A 9 -42.31 -12.51 35.57
CA THR A 9 -41.57 -11.39 36.17
C THR A 9 -40.18 -11.78 36.62
N LYS A 10 -39.99 -13.00 37.13
CA LYS A 10 -38.67 -13.53 37.50
C LYS A 10 -37.78 -13.74 36.26
N LYS A 11 -38.34 -14.32 35.19
CA LYS A 11 -37.63 -14.53 33.90
C LYS A 11 -37.24 -13.20 33.23
N ARG A 12 -38.09 -12.20 33.28
CA ARG A 12 -37.84 -10.85 32.76
C ARG A 12 -36.72 -10.15 33.53
N ARG A 13 -36.66 -10.35 34.87
CA ARG A 13 -35.62 -9.77 35.71
C ARG A 13 -34.25 -10.42 35.47
N TYR A 14 -34.19 -11.73 35.25
CA TYR A 14 -32.95 -12.42 34.87
C TYR A 14 -32.42 -12.01 33.49
N LEU A 15 -33.30 -11.80 32.50
CA LEU A 15 -32.91 -11.29 31.19
C LEU A 15 -32.37 -9.86 31.26
N LEU A 16 -32.96 -8.98 32.05
CA LEU A 16 -32.47 -7.63 32.23
C LEU A 16 -31.14 -7.58 32.99
N TRP A 17 -30.93 -8.46 34.00
CA TRP A 17 -29.66 -8.60 34.70
C TRP A 17 -28.54 -9.14 33.79
N GLY A 18 -28.83 -10.10 32.97
CA GLY A 18 -27.88 -10.64 31.98
C GLY A 18 -27.48 -9.59 30.94
N GLN A 19 -28.41 -8.76 30.49
CA GLN A 19 -28.13 -7.64 29.59
C GLN A 19 -27.31 -6.52 30.24
N GLN A 20 -27.60 -6.17 31.50
CA GLN A 20 -26.83 -5.17 32.24
C GLN A 20 -25.38 -5.64 32.50
N GLY A 21 -25.16 -6.89 32.85
CA GLY A 21 -23.80 -7.45 33.02
C GLY A 21 -23.03 -7.48 31.71
N SER A 22 -23.69 -7.75 30.58
CA SER A 22 -23.10 -7.72 29.25
C SER A 22 -22.73 -6.30 28.81
N ILE A 23 -23.57 -5.31 29.12
CA ILE A 23 -23.32 -3.90 28.81
C ILE A 23 -22.17 -3.35 29.66
N GLU A 24 -22.14 -3.73 30.94
CA GLU A 24 -21.08 -3.29 31.86
C GLU A 24 -19.72 -3.92 31.52
N ASN A 25 -19.69 -5.18 31.11
CA ASN A 25 -18.48 -5.82 30.59
C ASN A 25 -18.02 -5.18 29.27
N LYS A 26 -18.94 -4.92 28.35
CA LYS A 26 -18.60 -4.16 27.13
C LYS A 26 -18.07 -2.77 27.42
N ARG A 27 -18.64 -2.09 28.42
CA ARG A 27 -18.14 -0.77 28.84
C ARG A 27 -16.74 -0.84 29.44
N LYS A 28 -16.46 -1.84 30.29
CA LYS A 28 -15.11 -2.09 30.85
C LYS A 28 -14.10 -2.51 29.78
N ASP A 29 -14.55 -3.24 28.78
CA ASP A 29 -13.69 -3.61 27.65
C ASP A 29 -13.40 -2.39 26.76
N ILE A 30 -14.38 -1.51 26.54
CA ILE A 30 -14.21 -0.24 25.83
C ILE A 30 -13.29 0.71 26.63
N GLU A 31 -13.48 0.84 27.93
CA GLU A 31 -12.60 1.65 28.80
C GLU A 31 -11.18 1.08 28.87
N LYS A 32 -11.00 -0.25 28.86
CA LYS A 32 -9.69 -0.89 28.76
C LYS A 32 -9.04 -0.68 27.40
N MET A 33 -9.83 -0.69 26.33
CA MET A 33 -9.35 -0.39 24.97
C MET A 33 -8.94 1.09 24.86
N ASP A 34 -9.69 2.00 25.45
CA ASP A 34 -9.39 3.44 25.44
C ASP A 34 -8.17 3.77 26.32
N ASN A 35 -8.02 3.14 27.47
CA ASN A 35 -6.82 3.28 28.32
C ASN A 35 -5.56 2.62 27.73
N ASN A 36 -5.70 1.74 26.77
CA ASN A 36 -4.58 1.07 26.09
C ASN A 36 -4.25 1.70 24.74
N LYS A 37 -5.00 2.72 24.29
CA LYS A 37 -4.61 3.54 23.15
C LYS A 37 -3.36 4.32 23.55
N LYS A 38 -2.21 3.87 23.03
CA LYS A 38 -0.96 4.63 23.14
C LYS A 38 -1.21 6.00 22.54
N GLU A 39 -1.10 7.03 23.36
CA GLU A 39 -1.21 8.43 22.93
C GLU A 39 -0.28 8.65 21.74
N PHE A 40 -0.83 9.13 20.62
CA PHE A 40 -0.05 9.41 19.43
C PHE A 40 0.95 10.52 19.74
N LYS A 41 2.24 10.19 19.69
CA LYS A 41 3.34 11.15 19.86
C LYS A 41 4.06 11.28 18.51
N PRO A 42 3.98 12.45 17.85
CA PRO A 42 4.73 12.68 16.62
C PRO A 42 6.23 12.63 16.90
N TYR A 43 7.00 12.12 15.94
CA TYR A 43 8.46 12.04 16.06
C TYR A 43 9.11 13.42 16.20
N ILE A 44 8.59 14.41 15.48
CA ILE A 44 8.98 15.81 15.63
C ILE A 44 7.86 16.53 16.35
N PRO A 45 8.11 17.05 17.57
CA PRO A 45 7.11 17.83 18.32
C PRO A 45 6.72 19.10 17.56
N ALA A 46 5.47 19.55 17.75
CA ALA A 46 4.91 20.70 17.04
C ALA A 46 5.59 22.04 17.34
N ASP A 47 6.31 22.13 18.46
CA ASP A 47 7.10 23.29 18.88
C ASP A 47 8.47 23.39 18.21
N LYS A 48 8.93 22.27 17.60
CA LYS A 48 10.22 22.24 16.91
C LYS A 48 10.07 22.64 15.46
N VAL A 49 10.62 23.80 15.08
CA VAL A 49 10.65 24.28 13.69
C VAL A 49 11.83 23.65 12.97
N VAL A 50 11.55 22.79 11.99
CA VAL A 50 12.56 22.12 11.14
C VAL A 50 12.23 22.43 9.68
N PRO A 51 13.21 22.65 8.79
CA PRO A 51 12.97 22.82 7.37
C PRO A 51 12.23 21.60 6.79
N GLU A 52 11.09 21.83 6.16
CA GLU A 52 10.24 20.79 5.57
C GLU A 52 9.99 21.06 4.09
N PHE A 53 9.27 22.11 3.79
CA PHE A 53 8.89 22.50 2.44
C PHE A 53 9.89 23.48 1.86
N THR A 54 10.99 22.99 1.31
CA THR A 54 12.03 23.80 0.67
C THR A 54 11.97 23.66 -0.84
N VAL A 55 12.42 24.70 -1.56
CA VAL A 55 12.50 24.67 -3.04
C VAL A 55 13.38 23.50 -3.50
N THR A 56 14.44 23.20 -2.77
CA THR A 56 15.34 22.07 -3.06
C THR A 56 14.58 20.73 -2.97
N ALA A 57 13.85 20.50 -1.87
CA ALA A 57 13.06 19.29 -1.69
C ALA A 57 11.97 19.16 -2.77
N LEU A 58 11.31 20.26 -3.11
CA LEU A 58 10.30 20.30 -4.16
C LEU A 58 10.88 19.92 -5.53
N LEU A 59 11.98 20.52 -5.95
CA LEU A 59 12.59 20.25 -7.25
C LEU A 59 13.10 18.80 -7.36
N ILE A 60 13.77 18.29 -6.33
CA ILE A 60 14.24 16.90 -6.31
C ILE A 60 13.04 15.95 -6.30
N GLY A 61 12.01 16.22 -5.50
CA GLY A 61 10.80 15.42 -5.44
C GLY A 61 10.07 15.36 -6.79
N ILE A 62 9.91 16.49 -7.48
CA ILE A 62 9.31 16.55 -8.82
C ILE A 62 10.14 15.74 -9.83
N LEU A 63 11.47 15.87 -9.79
CA LEU A 63 12.34 15.09 -10.69
C LEU A 63 12.15 13.59 -10.45
N LEU A 64 12.13 13.16 -9.20
CA LEU A 64 11.90 11.74 -8.87
C LEU A 64 10.48 11.29 -9.24
N ALA A 65 9.47 12.16 -9.05
CA ALA A 65 8.10 11.85 -9.46
C ALA A 65 7.98 11.59 -10.97
N ILE A 66 8.66 12.39 -11.79
CA ILE A 66 8.70 12.19 -13.25
C ILE A 66 9.42 10.89 -13.61
N VAL A 67 10.59 10.63 -13.01
CA VAL A 67 11.38 9.42 -13.28
C VAL A 67 10.63 8.16 -12.86
N PHE A 68 10.12 8.11 -11.63
CA PHE A 68 9.39 6.93 -11.12
C PHE A 68 8.02 6.78 -11.78
N GLY A 69 7.34 7.87 -12.08
CA GLY A 69 6.08 7.85 -12.83
C GLY A 69 6.28 7.26 -14.23
N ALA A 70 7.29 7.72 -14.97
CA ALA A 70 7.61 7.20 -16.29
C ALA A 70 8.05 5.72 -16.23
N ALA A 71 8.91 5.36 -15.27
CA ALA A 71 9.35 3.98 -15.08
C ALA A 71 8.18 3.04 -14.76
N ASN A 72 7.28 3.45 -13.86
CA ASN A 72 6.09 2.66 -13.54
C ASN A 72 5.08 2.58 -14.69
N ALA A 73 4.90 3.67 -15.44
CA ALA A 73 4.05 3.65 -16.63
C ALA A 73 4.59 2.63 -17.66
N TYR A 74 5.88 2.66 -17.91
CA TYR A 74 6.51 1.71 -18.83
C TYR A 74 6.39 0.26 -18.33
N LEU A 75 6.78 0.00 -17.08
CA LEU A 75 6.75 -1.36 -16.51
C LEU A 75 5.31 -1.89 -16.41
N GLY A 76 4.37 -1.04 -15.97
CA GLY A 76 2.99 -1.44 -15.82
C GLY A 76 2.31 -1.82 -17.12
N LEU A 77 2.59 -1.10 -18.21
CA LEU A 77 2.09 -1.44 -19.53
C LEU A 77 2.79 -2.68 -20.13
N LEU A 78 4.07 -2.89 -19.80
CA LEU A 78 4.83 -4.02 -20.33
C LEU A 78 4.52 -5.34 -19.59
N VAL A 79 4.43 -5.29 -18.27
CA VAL A 79 4.38 -6.49 -17.40
C VAL A 79 3.04 -6.61 -16.66
N GLY A 80 2.18 -5.59 -16.72
CA GLY A 80 0.91 -5.56 -15.98
C GLY A 80 1.05 -5.37 -14.48
N MET A 81 2.22 -4.94 -14.01
CA MET A 81 2.52 -4.73 -12.59
C MET A 81 3.17 -3.38 -12.34
N THR A 82 2.90 -2.81 -11.17
CA THR A 82 3.55 -1.59 -10.69
C THR A 82 4.45 -1.90 -9.51
N VAL A 83 5.54 -1.14 -9.37
CA VAL A 83 6.50 -1.28 -8.27
C VAL A 83 6.44 -0.03 -7.43
N SER A 84 6.32 -0.19 -6.11
CA SER A 84 6.37 0.95 -5.21
C SER A 84 7.74 1.62 -5.24
N ALA A 85 7.74 2.93 -5.48
CA ALA A 85 8.94 3.76 -5.48
C ALA A 85 9.20 4.46 -4.14
N SER A 86 8.34 4.27 -3.15
CA SER A 86 8.43 4.98 -1.86
C SER A 86 9.76 4.73 -1.16
N ILE A 87 10.17 3.47 -1.02
CA ILE A 87 11.46 3.11 -0.37
C ILE A 87 12.66 3.56 -1.21
N PRO A 88 12.74 3.27 -2.53
CA PRO A 88 13.80 3.81 -3.38
C PRO A 88 13.88 5.34 -3.34
N ALA A 89 12.74 6.04 -3.37
CA ALA A 89 12.72 7.49 -3.26
C ALA A 89 13.28 7.98 -1.92
N ALA A 90 12.97 7.34 -0.81
CA ALA A 90 13.53 7.66 0.50
C ALA A 90 15.06 7.50 0.53
N VAL A 91 15.58 6.38 -0.01
CA VAL A 91 17.03 6.12 -0.07
C VAL A 91 17.75 7.13 -0.97
N ILE A 92 17.21 7.40 -2.17
CA ILE A 92 17.79 8.37 -3.10
C ILE A 92 17.74 9.79 -2.52
N SER A 93 16.61 10.17 -1.91
CA SER A 93 16.46 11.45 -1.22
C SER A 93 17.53 11.64 -0.15
N MET A 94 17.70 10.64 0.71
CA MET A 94 18.72 10.64 1.75
C MET A 94 20.12 10.79 1.15
N GLY A 95 20.44 10.06 0.08
CA GLY A 95 21.70 10.17 -0.63
C GLY A 95 21.95 11.57 -1.19
N ILE A 96 20.97 12.17 -1.84
CA ILE A 96 21.11 13.50 -2.44
C ILE A 96 21.17 14.58 -1.36
N ILE A 97 20.21 14.61 -0.44
CA ILE A 97 20.11 15.72 0.53
C ILE A 97 21.27 15.66 1.54
N ARG A 98 21.58 14.48 2.07
CA ARG A 98 22.59 14.35 3.10
C ARG A 98 24.02 14.29 2.56
N VAL A 99 24.27 13.44 1.55
CA VAL A 99 25.63 13.21 1.06
C VAL A 99 26.06 14.33 0.10
N ILE A 100 25.21 14.73 -0.84
CA ILE A 100 25.54 15.72 -1.87
C ILE A 100 25.35 17.14 -1.33
N LEU A 101 24.15 17.44 -0.79
CA LEU A 101 23.81 18.78 -0.31
C LEU A 101 24.26 19.05 1.12
N ARG A 102 24.69 18.03 1.86
CA ARG A 102 25.15 18.09 3.26
C ARG A 102 24.15 18.78 4.19
N LYS A 103 22.87 18.50 3.98
CA LYS A 103 21.78 18.98 4.82
C LYS A 103 21.25 17.85 5.66
N ASP A 104 21.02 18.08 6.96
CA ASP A 104 20.45 17.14 7.90
C ASP A 104 19.00 17.56 8.23
N SER A 105 18.07 17.26 7.34
CA SER A 105 16.64 17.47 7.56
C SER A 105 15.83 16.26 7.15
N ILE A 106 15.33 15.53 8.14
CA ILE A 106 14.46 14.38 7.93
C ILE A 106 13.16 14.77 7.22
N LEU A 107 12.63 15.98 7.51
CA LEU A 107 11.40 16.46 6.89
C LEU A 107 11.60 16.80 5.41
N GLU A 108 12.74 17.40 5.02
CA GLU A 108 13.06 17.58 3.60
C GLU A 108 13.16 16.23 2.88
N ASN A 109 13.80 15.23 3.49
CA ASN A 109 13.89 13.88 2.93
C ASN A 109 12.50 13.23 2.78
N ASN A 110 11.66 13.36 3.80
CA ASN A 110 10.28 12.86 3.75
C ASN A 110 9.45 13.56 2.66
N MET A 111 9.64 14.88 2.48
CA MET A 111 8.96 15.63 1.42
C MET A 111 9.38 15.15 0.02
N VAL A 112 10.67 14.95 -0.20
CA VAL A 112 11.19 14.41 -1.49
C VAL A 112 10.64 13.01 -1.75
N GLN A 113 10.65 12.14 -0.74
CA GLN A 113 10.11 10.79 -0.83
C GLN A 113 8.60 10.81 -1.16
N THR A 114 7.84 11.65 -0.47
CA THR A 114 6.38 11.74 -0.67
C THR A 114 6.03 12.26 -2.06
N ILE A 115 6.70 13.30 -2.54
CA ILE A 115 6.47 13.84 -3.89
C ILE A 115 6.90 12.81 -4.95
N GLY A 116 8.06 12.17 -4.77
CA GLY A 116 8.55 11.14 -5.68
C GLY A 116 7.59 9.95 -5.80
N SER A 117 7.07 9.49 -4.68
CA SER A 117 6.08 8.41 -4.60
C SER A 117 4.71 8.79 -5.19
N ALA A 118 4.33 10.08 -5.13
CA ALA A 118 3.08 10.54 -5.73
C ALA A 118 3.07 10.35 -7.27
N GLY A 119 4.21 10.57 -7.94
CA GLY A 119 4.32 10.32 -9.38
C GLY A 119 4.09 8.88 -9.77
N GLU A 120 4.66 7.96 -9.02
CA GLU A 120 4.46 6.51 -9.18
C GLU A 120 2.99 6.13 -8.93
N SER A 121 2.37 6.64 -7.88
CA SER A 121 0.98 6.33 -7.53
C SER A 121 0.00 6.81 -8.61
N VAL A 122 0.22 7.99 -9.19
CA VAL A 122 -0.59 8.49 -10.31
C VAL A 122 -0.42 7.60 -11.55
N ALA A 123 0.80 7.22 -11.87
CA ALA A 123 1.08 6.32 -12.99
C ALA A 123 0.40 4.95 -12.78
N ALA A 124 0.49 4.37 -11.58
CA ALA A 124 -0.16 3.12 -11.23
C ALA A 124 -1.70 3.20 -11.43
N GLY A 125 -2.33 4.26 -10.94
CA GLY A 125 -3.76 4.49 -11.17
C GLY A 125 -4.12 4.60 -12.66
N ALA A 126 -3.32 5.32 -13.43
CA ALA A 126 -3.54 5.53 -14.85
C ALA A 126 -3.42 4.23 -15.67
N ILE A 127 -2.42 3.40 -15.39
CA ILE A 127 -2.15 2.14 -16.13
C ILE A 127 -3.33 1.18 -16.08
N PHE A 128 -4.02 1.08 -14.94
CA PHE A 128 -5.11 0.14 -14.77
C PHE A 128 -6.46 0.67 -15.26
N THR A 129 -6.60 1.96 -15.50
CA THR A 129 -7.87 2.58 -15.89
C THR A 129 -7.90 3.10 -17.33
N LEU A 130 -6.81 3.74 -17.78
CA LEU A 130 -6.76 4.36 -19.11
C LEU A 130 -6.84 3.37 -20.29
N PRO A 131 -6.29 2.13 -20.22
CA PRO A 131 -6.41 1.18 -21.33
C PRO A 131 -7.85 0.94 -21.76
N ALA A 132 -8.82 0.99 -20.83
CA ALA A 132 -10.23 0.85 -21.16
C ALA A 132 -10.72 1.94 -22.13
N LEU A 133 -10.23 3.18 -21.99
CA LEU A 133 -10.56 4.28 -22.91
C LEU A 133 -10.01 4.04 -24.31
N PHE A 134 -8.81 3.49 -24.41
CA PHE A 134 -8.20 3.17 -25.71
C PHE A 134 -8.97 2.03 -26.40
N LEU A 135 -9.36 0.99 -25.67
CA LEU A 135 -10.19 -0.10 -26.20
C LEU A 135 -11.53 0.42 -26.72
N TRP A 136 -12.21 1.29 -25.96
CA TRP A 136 -13.46 1.89 -26.42
C TRP A 136 -13.28 2.82 -27.62
N ALA A 137 -12.13 3.47 -27.74
CA ALA A 137 -11.83 4.26 -28.92
C ALA A 137 -11.57 3.39 -30.15
N GLU A 138 -10.87 2.25 -29.99
CA GLU A 138 -10.68 1.26 -31.06
C GLU A 138 -12.02 0.64 -31.52
N GLU A 139 -12.94 0.41 -30.60
CA GLU A 139 -14.30 -0.04 -30.90
C GLU A 139 -15.19 1.06 -31.55
N GLY A 140 -14.68 2.28 -31.68
CA GLY A 140 -15.42 3.42 -32.26
C GLY A 140 -16.49 4.01 -31.33
N LYS A 141 -16.51 3.63 -30.05
CA LYS A 141 -17.48 4.13 -29.06
C LYS A 141 -17.17 5.55 -28.60
N ILE A 142 -15.90 5.91 -28.55
CA ILE A 142 -15.42 7.24 -28.15
C ILE A 142 -14.29 7.69 -29.09
N ALA A 143 -14.00 8.98 -29.10
CA ALA A 143 -12.80 9.49 -29.78
C ALA A 143 -11.54 9.10 -28.99
N PHE A 144 -10.40 8.92 -29.68
CA PHE A 144 -9.12 8.66 -29.02
C PHE A 144 -8.80 9.75 -28.00
N PRO A 145 -8.47 9.36 -26.73
CA PRO A 145 -8.17 10.33 -25.69
C PRO A 145 -6.92 11.14 -26.03
N SER A 146 -7.02 12.45 -25.99
CA SER A 146 -5.86 13.33 -26.18
C SER A 146 -4.96 13.34 -24.94
N ILE A 147 -3.70 13.68 -25.12
CA ILE A 147 -2.73 13.84 -24.00
C ILE A 147 -3.29 14.79 -22.93
N LEU A 148 -3.94 15.87 -23.36
CA LEU A 148 -4.55 16.82 -22.44
C LEU A 148 -5.70 16.19 -21.64
N SER A 149 -6.54 15.39 -22.27
CA SER A 149 -7.62 14.66 -21.57
C SER A 149 -7.06 13.71 -20.52
N ILE A 150 -6.02 12.96 -20.87
CA ILE A 150 -5.32 12.04 -19.93
C ILE A 150 -4.72 12.81 -18.76
N ALA A 151 -4.04 13.93 -19.03
CA ALA A 151 -3.44 14.78 -18.02
C ALA A 151 -4.51 15.37 -17.08
N MET A 152 -5.66 15.80 -17.60
CA MET A 152 -6.77 16.33 -16.79
C MET A 152 -7.40 15.23 -15.92
N ILE A 153 -7.59 14.03 -16.44
CA ILE A 153 -8.08 12.88 -15.67
C ILE A 153 -7.14 12.59 -14.51
N ALA A 154 -5.84 12.51 -14.77
CA ALA A 154 -4.83 12.27 -13.74
C ALA A 154 -4.81 13.40 -12.70
N LEU A 155 -4.88 14.66 -13.11
CA LEU A 155 -4.91 15.82 -12.23
C LEU A 155 -6.12 15.82 -11.31
N PHE A 156 -7.32 15.64 -11.86
CA PHE A 156 -8.55 15.62 -11.06
C PHE A 156 -8.62 14.38 -10.17
N GLY A 157 -8.13 13.23 -10.63
CA GLY A 157 -7.99 12.04 -9.82
C GLY A 157 -7.07 12.24 -8.61
N GLY A 158 -5.92 12.88 -8.82
CA GLY A 158 -5.00 13.26 -7.75
C GLY A 158 -5.62 14.22 -6.73
N ILE A 159 -6.27 15.30 -7.21
CA ILE A 159 -6.97 16.27 -6.35
C ILE A 159 -8.06 15.55 -5.52
N LEU A 160 -8.85 14.70 -6.16
CA LEU A 160 -9.91 13.94 -5.50
C LEU A 160 -9.33 13.03 -4.39
N GLY A 161 -8.22 12.33 -4.68
CA GLY A 161 -7.53 11.49 -3.69
C GLY A 161 -7.07 12.28 -2.47
N VAL A 162 -6.48 13.46 -2.68
CA VAL A 162 -6.09 14.35 -1.56
C VAL A 162 -7.32 14.82 -0.78
N CYS A 163 -8.40 15.22 -1.45
CA CYS A 163 -9.63 15.66 -0.79
C CYS A 163 -10.26 14.55 0.07
N PHE A 164 -10.20 13.30 -0.37
CA PHE A 164 -10.64 12.16 0.43
C PHE A 164 -9.71 11.85 1.61
N MET A 165 -8.39 11.97 1.41
CA MET A 165 -7.44 11.61 2.46
C MET A 165 -7.43 12.63 3.62
N VAL A 166 -7.65 13.92 3.36
CA VAL A 166 -7.63 14.96 4.41
C VAL A 166 -8.55 14.63 5.59
N PRO A 167 -9.85 14.34 5.41
CA PRO A 167 -10.72 13.97 6.53
C PRO A 167 -10.40 12.59 7.12
N LEU A 168 -9.94 11.63 6.30
CA LEU A 168 -9.63 10.28 6.75
C LEU A 168 -8.33 10.20 7.55
N ARG A 169 -7.41 11.14 7.35
CA ARG A 169 -6.11 11.15 8.01
C ARG A 169 -6.22 11.08 9.53
N GLN A 170 -7.12 11.85 10.12
CA GLN A 170 -7.30 11.87 11.58
C GLN A 170 -7.65 10.46 12.09
N ALA A 171 -8.64 9.83 11.48
CA ALA A 171 -9.10 8.50 11.90
C ALA A 171 -8.05 7.41 11.63
N LEU A 172 -7.53 7.34 10.39
CA LEU A 172 -6.69 6.23 9.97
C LEU A 172 -5.24 6.34 10.50
N ILE A 173 -4.68 7.54 10.57
CA ILE A 173 -3.26 7.73 10.91
C ILE A 173 -3.06 8.06 12.40
N VAL A 174 -3.95 8.88 12.98
CA VAL A 174 -3.79 9.33 14.37
C VAL A 174 -4.52 8.41 15.35
N GLU A 175 -5.84 8.19 15.16
CA GLU A 175 -6.66 7.43 16.10
C GLU A 175 -6.37 5.94 16.07
N GLU A 176 -6.17 5.38 14.88
CA GLU A 176 -5.82 3.97 14.67
C GLU A 176 -4.30 3.73 14.60
N HIS A 177 -3.50 4.68 15.10
CA HIS A 177 -2.03 4.54 15.13
C HIS A 177 -1.60 3.31 15.94
N GLY A 178 -0.82 2.45 15.31
CA GLY A 178 -0.34 1.19 15.93
C GLY A 178 -1.36 0.04 15.90
N THR A 179 -2.62 0.28 15.50
CA THR A 179 -3.64 -0.75 15.27
C THR A 179 -3.63 -1.19 13.81
N LEU A 180 -3.62 -0.21 12.90
CA LEU A 180 -3.52 -0.47 11.47
C LEU A 180 -2.05 -0.63 11.07
N PRO A 181 -1.69 -1.75 10.41
CA PRO A 181 -0.35 -1.91 9.87
C PRO A 181 -0.22 -1.12 8.56
N PHE A 182 0.74 -0.21 8.52
CA PHE A 182 1.17 0.49 7.31
C PHE A 182 2.60 0.05 6.97
N PRO A 183 2.80 -1.17 6.43
CA PRO A 183 4.13 -1.78 6.35
C PRO A 183 5.09 -0.97 5.48
N GLU A 184 4.61 -0.46 4.37
CA GLU A 184 5.42 0.35 3.46
C GLU A 184 5.77 1.71 4.05
N GLY A 185 4.78 2.41 4.62
CA GLY A 185 5.01 3.68 5.32
C GLY A 185 5.96 3.53 6.51
N THR A 186 5.83 2.44 7.27
CA THR A 186 6.74 2.12 8.38
C THR A 186 8.16 1.88 7.88
N ALA A 187 8.33 1.11 6.81
CA ALA A 187 9.65 0.87 6.21
C ALA A 187 10.27 2.18 5.69
N CYS A 188 9.50 3.05 5.06
CA CYS A 188 9.98 4.37 4.63
C CYS A 188 10.43 5.23 5.82
N ALA A 189 9.66 5.25 6.89
CA ALA A 189 10.01 5.99 8.09
C ALA A 189 11.32 5.45 8.72
N GLU A 190 11.48 4.13 8.82
CA GLU A 190 12.71 3.52 9.34
C GLU A 190 13.94 3.82 8.47
N VAL A 191 13.78 3.84 7.15
CA VAL A 191 14.85 4.24 6.23
C VAL A 191 15.25 5.69 6.46
N LEU A 192 14.30 6.61 6.60
CA LEU A 192 14.57 8.02 6.88
C LEU A 192 15.26 8.21 8.24
N LEU A 193 14.79 7.51 9.28
CA LEU A 193 15.38 7.53 10.62
C LEU A 193 16.82 6.97 10.62
N ALA A 194 17.04 5.84 9.94
CA ALA A 194 18.38 5.26 9.78
C ALA A 194 19.32 6.22 9.05
N GLY A 195 18.78 6.98 8.10
CA GLY A 195 19.51 8.05 7.42
C GLY A 195 19.88 9.20 8.35
N GLU A 196 18.98 9.64 9.22
CA GLU A 196 19.23 10.72 10.17
C GLU A 196 20.26 10.32 11.23
N GLU A 197 20.17 9.12 11.79
CA GLU A 197 21.15 8.61 12.74
C GLU A 197 22.55 8.41 12.12
N GLY A 198 22.59 8.07 10.83
CA GLY A 198 23.83 7.86 10.08
C GLY A 198 24.62 6.61 10.51
N GLY A 199 25.91 6.59 10.17
CA GLY A 199 26.82 5.52 10.59
C GLY A 199 26.45 4.15 10.03
N SER A 200 26.51 3.10 10.87
CA SER A 200 26.29 1.71 10.48
C SER A 200 24.86 1.43 10.01
N LYS A 201 23.84 2.12 10.53
CA LYS A 201 22.46 1.94 10.14
C LYS A 201 22.20 2.39 8.70
N ALA A 202 22.68 3.56 8.32
CA ALA A 202 22.63 4.02 6.93
C ALA A 202 23.40 3.08 5.99
N GLY A 203 24.58 2.60 6.42
CA GLY A 203 25.37 1.61 5.68
C GLY A 203 24.59 0.33 5.39
N THR A 204 23.80 -0.16 6.34
CA THR A 204 22.95 -1.35 6.15
C THR A 204 21.88 -1.13 5.09
N VAL A 205 21.25 0.05 5.06
CA VAL A 205 20.23 0.41 4.04
C VAL A 205 20.85 0.42 2.64
N PHE A 206 22.01 1.07 2.48
CA PHE A 206 22.73 1.11 1.19
C PHE A 206 23.26 -0.26 0.77
N ALA A 207 23.72 -1.09 1.71
CA ALA A 207 24.11 -2.46 1.42
C ALA A 207 22.90 -3.30 0.95
N GLY A 208 21.75 -3.16 1.62
CA GLY A 208 20.51 -3.80 1.20
C GLY A 208 20.07 -3.38 -0.21
N LEU A 209 20.15 -2.07 -0.51
CA LEU A 209 19.89 -1.54 -1.86
C LEU A 209 20.84 -2.16 -2.89
N GLY A 210 22.14 -2.21 -2.59
CA GLY A 210 23.15 -2.80 -3.48
C GLY A 210 22.91 -4.29 -3.76
N ILE A 211 22.57 -5.08 -2.72
CA ILE A 211 22.25 -6.50 -2.85
C ILE A 211 20.98 -6.69 -3.69
N ALA A 212 19.93 -5.91 -3.41
CA ALA A 212 18.68 -5.98 -4.17
C ALA A 212 18.86 -5.56 -5.63
N ALA A 213 19.63 -4.51 -5.90
CA ALA A 213 19.95 -4.05 -7.25
C ALA A 213 20.78 -5.11 -8.02
N PHE A 214 21.77 -5.72 -7.37
CA PHE A 214 22.56 -6.81 -7.95
C PHE A 214 21.69 -8.03 -8.28
N TYR A 215 20.82 -8.43 -7.35
CA TYR A 215 19.86 -9.50 -7.60
C TYR A 215 18.96 -9.20 -8.83
N LYS A 216 18.41 -7.99 -8.88
CA LYS A 216 17.56 -7.56 -10.01
C LYS A 216 18.34 -7.52 -11.33
N PHE A 217 19.60 -7.10 -11.31
CA PHE A 217 20.46 -7.12 -12.48
C PHE A 217 20.68 -8.56 -12.98
N LEU A 218 20.88 -9.54 -12.08
CA LEU A 218 21.03 -10.94 -12.46
C LEU A 218 19.71 -11.53 -12.99
N ALA A 219 18.58 -11.23 -12.33
CA ALA A 219 17.27 -11.78 -12.69
C ALA A 219 16.72 -11.17 -13.99
N ASP A 220 16.65 -9.84 -14.05
CA ASP A 220 15.99 -9.14 -15.15
C ASP A 220 16.98 -8.67 -16.22
N GLY A 221 18.20 -8.26 -15.83
CA GLY A 221 19.22 -7.78 -16.76
C GLY A 221 19.92 -8.91 -17.49
N MET A 222 20.40 -9.89 -16.76
CA MET A 222 21.08 -11.06 -17.33
C MET A 222 20.16 -12.25 -17.59
N GLN A 223 18.93 -12.25 -17.08
CA GLN A 223 17.93 -13.32 -17.20
C GLN A 223 18.46 -14.69 -16.79
N LEU A 224 19.32 -14.75 -15.75
CA LEU A 224 19.93 -16.00 -15.30
C LEU A 224 18.93 -16.97 -14.66
N PHE A 225 17.84 -16.44 -14.12
CA PHE A 225 16.75 -17.23 -13.54
C PHE A 225 15.43 -16.46 -13.68
N PRO A 226 14.30 -17.17 -13.76
CA PRO A 226 13.01 -16.53 -13.89
C PRO A 226 12.66 -15.77 -12.62
N SER A 227 12.16 -14.54 -12.75
CA SER A 227 11.62 -13.76 -11.66
C SER A 227 10.26 -14.26 -11.17
N GLU A 228 9.59 -15.07 -11.99
CA GLU A 228 8.31 -15.70 -11.70
C GLU A 228 8.39 -17.20 -11.90
N ILE A 229 7.90 -17.96 -10.93
CA ILE A 229 7.77 -19.40 -10.99
C ILE A 229 6.30 -19.74 -10.83
N GLY A 230 5.70 -20.39 -11.81
CA GLY A 230 4.27 -20.73 -11.79
C GLY A 230 4.00 -22.09 -12.41
N HIS A 231 2.95 -22.75 -11.91
CA HIS A 231 2.45 -23.98 -12.46
C HIS A 231 0.93 -23.94 -12.58
N ALA A 232 0.42 -24.05 -13.80
CA ALA A 232 -1.00 -24.18 -14.08
C ALA A 232 -1.42 -25.65 -14.06
N PHE A 233 -2.52 -25.95 -13.40
CA PHE A 233 -3.01 -27.33 -13.27
C PHE A 233 -3.83 -27.70 -14.51
N LYS A 234 -3.33 -28.64 -15.32
CA LYS A 234 -4.02 -29.07 -16.55
C LYS A 234 -5.39 -29.71 -16.31
N ASN A 235 -5.55 -30.41 -15.19
CA ASN A 235 -6.78 -31.13 -14.86
C ASN A 235 -7.77 -30.30 -14.02
N TYR A 236 -7.38 -29.07 -13.65
CA TYR A 236 -8.22 -28.16 -12.89
C TYR A 236 -8.16 -26.79 -13.57
N SER A 237 -9.03 -26.61 -14.56
CA SER A 237 -9.02 -25.43 -15.43
C SER A 237 -9.15 -24.14 -14.63
N GLY A 238 -8.30 -23.16 -14.91
CA GLY A 238 -8.25 -21.88 -14.20
C GLY A 238 -7.48 -21.88 -12.89
N ALA A 239 -7.07 -23.06 -12.35
CA ALA A 239 -6.23 -23.11 -11.16
C ALA A 239 -4.75 -22.96 -11.49
N GLN A 240 -4.07 -22.13 -10.72
CA GLN A 240 -2.65 -21.90 -10.85
C GLN A 240 -2.01 -21.70 -9.46
N ILE A 241 -0.79 -22.18 -9.29
CA ILE A 241 0.08 -21.80 -8.18
C ILE A 241 1.31 -21.10 -8.74
N GLY A 242 1.64 -19.97 -8.18
CA GLY A 242 2.79 -19.19 -8.64
C GLY A 242 3.39 -18.35 -7.52
N MET A 243 4.63 -17.94 -7.72
CA MET A 243 5.38 -17.13 -6.80
C MET A 243 6.31 -16.20 -7.58
N GLN A 244 6.33 -14.93 -7.21
CA GLN A 244 7.36 -14.00 -7.65
C GLN A 244 8.52 -14.03 -6.67
N VAL A 245 9.72 -14.29 -7.19
CA VAL A 245 10.95 -14.34 -6.38
C VAL A 245 11.61 -12.97 -6.40
N LEU A 246 11.06 -12.05 -5.62
CA LEU A 246 11.54 -10.66 -5.52
C LEU A 246 11.96 -10.35 -4.09
N PRO A 247 13.20 -9.87 -3.86
CA PRO A 247 13.67 -9.48 -2.53
C PRO A 247 12.79 -8.42 -1.85
N ALA A 248 12.22 -7.50 -2.63
CA ALA A 248 11.31 -6.47 -2.14
C ALA A 248 10.06 -7.09 -1.49
N LEU A 249 9.44 -8.08 -2.13
CA LEU A 249 8.27 -8.78 -1.57
C LEU A 249 8.63 -9.57 -0.31
N GLY A 250 9.82 -10.19 -0.29
CA GLY A 250 10.34 -10.85 0.92
C GLY A 250 10.52 -9.85 2.07
N GLY A 251 11.05 -8.66 1.80
CA GLY A 251 11.19 -7.58 2.77
C GLY A 251 9.85 -7.09 3.32
N VAL A 252 8.88 -6.84 2.44
CA VAL A 252 7.52 -6.45 2.84
C VAL A 252 6.88 -7.54 3.70
N GLY A 253 6.99 -8.80 3.30
CA GLY A 253 6.48 -9.93 4.08
C GLY A 253 7.11 -10.02 5.48
N TYR A 254 8.40 -9.73 5.61
CA TYR A 254 9.10 -9.66 6.89
C TYR A 254 8.57 -8.54 7.79
N ILE A 255 8.38 -7.34 7.22
CA ILE A 255 7.86 -6.17 7.93
C ILE A 255 6.40 -6.36 8.37
N CYS A 256 5.55 -6.86 7.47
CA CYS A 256 4.12 -7.14 7.76
C CYS A 256 3.94 -8.24 8.82
N GLY A 257 4.88 -9.17 8.88
CA GLY A 257 4.82 -10.32 9.76
C GLY A 257 3.82 -11.41 9.32
N PRO A 258 3.80 -12.55 10.03
CA PRO A 258 3.07 -13.75 9.58
C PRO A 258 1.54 -13.56 9.55
N LYS A 259 0.99 -12.72 10.42
CA LYS A 259 -0.47 -12.51 10.50
C LYS A 259 -1.00 -11.84 9.22
N ILE A 260 -0.39 -10.75 8.79
CA ILE A 260 -0.82 -10.02 7.59
C ILE A 260 -0.48 -10.83 6.34
N SER A 261 0.70 -11.42 6.28
CA SER A 261 1.12 -12.29 5.17
C SER A 261 0.19 -13.49 4.99
N SER A 262 -0.36 -14.06 6.08
CA SER A 262 -1.34 -15.14 5.98
C SER A 262 -2.68 -14.70 5.39
N TYR A 263 -3.13 -13.47 5.63
CA TYR A 263 -4.33 -12.94 4.98
C TYR A 263 -4.13 -12.77 3.48
N MET A 264 -2.97 -12.25 3.06
CA MET A 264 -2.63 -12.13 1.64
C MET A 264 -2.57 -13.50 0.97
N PHE A 265 -1.92 -14.47 1.61
CA PHE A 265 -1.84 -15.84 1.11
C PHE A 265 -3.23 -16.51 1.02
N ALA A 266 -4.08 -16.31 2.02
CA ALA A 266 -5.45 -16.83 2.00
C ALA A 266 -6.28 -16.22 0.85
N GLY A 267 -6.13 -14.91 0.59
CA GLY A 267 -6.76 -14.23 -0.54
C GLY A 267 -6.28 -14.78 -1.90
N GLY A 268 -4.97 -14.98 -2.05
CA GLY A 268 -4.39 -15.61 -3.25
C GLY A 268 -4.89 -17.04 -3.46
N THR A 269 -4.93 -17.84 -2.39
CA THR A 269 -5.44 -19.21 -2.43
C THR A 269 -6.93 -19.24 -2.84
N LEU A 270 -7.75 -18.39 -2.24
CA LEU A 270 -9.17 -18.26 -2.61
C LEU A 270 -9.33 -17.89 -4.08
N SER A 271 -8.57 -16.92 -4.57
CA SER A 271 -8.64 -16.46 -5.95
C SER A 271 -8.26 -17.57 -6.93
N TRP A 272 -7.06 -18.15 -6.77
CA TRP A 272 -6.50 -19.08 -7.76
C TRP A 272 -7.01 -20.53 -7.66
N PHE A 273 -7.52 -20.96 -6.50
CA PHE A 273 -8.03 -22.32 -6.34
C PHE A 273 -9.55 -22.42 -6.25
N VAL A 274 -10.25 -21.31 -6.05
CA VAL A 274 -11.71 -21.31 -5.96
C VAL A 274 -12.32 -20.42 -7.01
N LEU A 275 -12.05 -19.11 -6.98
CA LEU A 275 -12.76 -18.15 -7.84
C LEU A 275 -12.43 -18.33 -9.32
N MET A 276 -11.17 -18.42 -9.69
CA MET A 276 -10.77 -18.59 -11.09
C MET A 276 -11.25 -19.92 -11.69
N PRO A 277 -11.11 -21.07 -11.01
CA PRO A 277 -11.72 -22.31 -11.48
C PRO A 277 -13.26 -22.28 -11.56
N MET A 278 -13.93 -21.62 -10.63
CA MET A 278 -15.37 -21.44 -10.71
C MET A 278 -15.79 -20.60 -11.94
N ILE A 279 -15.06 -19.52 -12.22
CA ILE A 279 -15.31 -18.71 -13.42
C ILE A 279 -15.06 -19.55 -14.67
N ALA A 280 -13.97 -20.32 -14.71
CA ALA A 280 -13.69 -21.21 -15.85
C ALA A 280 -14.74 -22.33 -16.03
N LEU A 281 -15.29 -22.85 -14.93
CA LEU A 281 -16.30 -23.92 -14.97
C LEU A 281 -17.69 -23.41 -15.37
N PHE A 282 -18.12 -22.29 -14.81
CA PHE A 282 -19.47 -21.74 -15.02
C PHE A 282 -19.54 -20.71 -16.14
N GLY A 283 -18.43 -20.04 -16.46
CA GLY A 283 -18.35 -19.06 -17.55
C GLY A 283 -18.33 -19.71 -18.94
N GLY A 284 -17.87 -20.96 -19.05
CA GLY A 284 -17.75 -21.66 -20.32
C GLY A 284 -16.98 -20.84 -21.37
N ASP A 285 -17.46 -20.90 -22.62
CA ASP A 285 -16.93 -20.11 -23.74
C ASP A 285 -17.58 -18.71 -23.86
N ALA A 286 -18.30 -18.26 -22.82
CA ALA A 286 -18.87 -16.92 -22.80
C ALA A 286 -17.74 -15.90 -22.80
N THR A 287 -17.62 -15.11 -23.85
CA THR A 287 -16.76 -13.94 -23.91
C THR A 287 -17.27 -12.90 -22.90
N ILE A 288 -16.60 -12.81 -21.74
CA ILE A 288 -16.92 -11.83 -20.70
C ILE A 288 -16.60 -10.42 -21.19
N PHE A 289 -15.65 -10.32 -22.12
CA PHE A 289 -15.35 -9.10 -22.85
C PHE A 289 -15.55 -9.34 -24.34
N PRO A 290 -16.16 -8.38 -25.07
CA PRO A 290 -16.16 -8.45 -26.51
C PRO A 290 -14.70 -8.44 -26.99
N ALA A 291 -14.31 -9.53 -27.56
CA ALA A 291 -13.01 -9.63 -28.24
C ALA A 291 -13.04 -8.80 -29.53
#